data_909a516660efa84c47a91cfd41dbeeaa
#
_entry.id   909a516660efa84c47a91cfd41dbeeaa
#
_cell.length_a   1.000
_cell.length_b   1.000
_cell.length_c   1.000
_cell.angle_alpha   90.00
_cell.angle_beta   90.00
_cell.angle_gamma   90.00
#
_symmetry.space_group_name_H-M   'P 1'
#
loop_
_entity.id
_entity.type
_entity.pdbx_description
1 polymer ?
#
loop_
_entity_poly.entity_id
_entity_poly.type
_entity_poly.pdbx_seq_one_letter_code
_entity_poly.pdbx_strand_id
1 'polypeptide(L)'
;MFVPLLGFEGSRPRLVHSELDASLVAPIVGLPGFRMEFPAVAVACNQSYLDEVNGYGQLRYARSSCPFDVYSTLAQITRDLDADHLQVAPLGTKPQALGAFLFALRREDIAEIVYDHPIRRANRTEGIGTTHLYNVSDFVDAW
;
A
#
# COMPACT_ATOMS: atom_id res chain seq x y z
N MET A 1 0.90 -13.54 -4.02
CA MET A 1 -0.23 -12.68 -3.56
C MET A 1 0.07 -11.24 -3.92
N PHE A 2 -0.90 -10.51 -4.47
CA PHE A 2 -0.76 -9.09 -4.78
C PHE A 2 -1.32 -8.21 -3.65
N VAL A 3 -0.54 -7.21 -3.20
CA VAL A 3 -0.91 -6.30 -2.10
C VAL A 3 -0.79 -4.85 -2.58
N PRO A 4 -1.84 -4.29 -3.21
CA PRO A 4 -1.85 -2.87 -3.58
C PRO A 4 -2.14 -1.99 -2.37
N LEU A 5 -1.30 -0.97 -2.13
CA LEU A 5 -1.60 0.15 -1.24
C LEU A 5 -2.45 1.14 -2.02
N LEU A 6 -3.75 1.23 -1.70
CA LEU A 6 -4.70 1.96 -2.54
C LEU A 6 -4.56 3.48 -2.41
N GLY A 7 -4.43 4.15 -3.54
CA GLY A 7 -4.50 5.60 -3.70
C GLY A 7 -5.80 6.02 -4.40
N PHE A 8 -5.80 7.22 -4.99
CA PHE A 8 -6.97 7.79 -5.67
C PHE A 8 -7.02 7.47 -7.17
N GLU A 9 -6.04 6.76 -7.70
CA GLU A 9 -5.94 6.42 -9.12
C GLU A 9 -6.38 4.96 -9.33
N GLY A 10 -7.69 4.71 -9.37
CA GLY A 10 -8.28 3.37 -9.35
C GLY A 10 -7.93 2.46 -10.53
N SER A 11 -7.42 3.00 -11.64
CA SER A 11 -6.92 2.19 -12.76
C SER A 11 -5.54 1.57 -12.50
N ARG A 12 -4.72 2.16 -11.63
CA ARG A 12 -3.34 1.73 -11.40
C ARG A 12 -3.25 0.33 -10.79
N PRO A 13 -4.00 -0.02 -9.73
CA PRO A 13 -3.94 -1.39 -9.18
C PRO A 13 -4.25 -2.45 -10.23
N ARG A 14 -5.26 -2.20 -11.09
CA ARG A 14 -5.62 -3.11 -12.19
C ARG A 14 -4.49 -3.27 -13.20
N LEU A 15 -3.87 -2.16 -13.63
CA LEU A 15 -2.76 -2.19 -14.58
C LEU A 15 -1.57 -2.98 -14.02
N VAL A 16 -1.16 -2.71 -12.79
CA VAL A 16 -0.07 -3.46 -12.15
C VAL A 16 -0.43 -4.93 -12.01
N HIS A 17 -1.64 -5.23 -11.52
CA HIS A 17 -2.10 -6.61 -11.33
C HIS A 17 -2.15 -7.40 -12.64
N SER A 18 -2.50 -6.75 -13.77
CA SER A 18 -2.56 -7.44 -15.08
C SER A 18 -1.21 -7.95 -15.60
N GLU A 19 -0.11 -7.43 -15.06
CA GLU A 19 1.27 -7.85 -15.39
C GLU A 19 1.80 -8.92 -14.42
N LEU A 20 1.00 -9.30 -13.41
CA LEU A 20 1.39 -10.24 -12.36
C LEU A 20 0.58 -11.54 -12.44
N ASP A 21 1.23 -12.63 -12.09
CA ASP A 21 0.55 -13.93 -11.91
C ASP A 21 0.16 -14.10 -10.43
N ALA A 22 -0.82 -13.29 -9.98
CA ALA A 22 -1.29 -13.30 -8.61
C ALA A 22 -2.80 -13.54 -8.54
N SER A 23 -3.21 -14.68 -8.07
CA SER A 23 -4.63 -15.07 -7.95
C SER A 23 -5.33 -14.49 -6.71
N LEU A 24 -4.58 -14.12 -5.68
CA LEU A 24 -5.11 -13.56 -4.43
C LEU A 24 -4.65 -12.12 -4.26
N VAL A 25 -5.60 -11.25 -3.91
CA VAL A 25 -5.37 -9.81 -3.70
C VAL A 25 -5.78 -9.41 -2.30
N ALA A 26 -4.87 -8.77 -1.56
CA ALA A 26 -5.10 -8.23 -0.22
C ALA A 26 -4.85 -6.70 -0.21
N PRO A 27 -5.83 -5.87 -0.57
CA PRO A 27 -5.65 -4.42 -0.66
C PRO A 27 -5.48 -3.77 0.71
N ILE A 28 -4.68 -2.70 0.77
CA ILE A 28 -4.52 -1.87 1.98
C ILE A 28 -5.02 -0.45 1.70
N VAL A 29 -5.93 0.03 2.55
CA VAL A 29 -6.45 1.41 2.54
C VAL A 29 -5.83 2.21 3.68
N GLY A 30 -5.49 3.45 3.39
CA GLY A 30 -4.98 4.39 4.39
C GLY A 30 -6.07 4.84 5.37
N LEU A 31 -6.14 4.24 6.56
CA LEU A 31 -7.11 4.59 7.60
C LEU A 31 -6.42 4.63 8.98
N PRO A 32 -6.51 5.74 9.74
CA PRO A 32 -7.03 7.05 9.30
C PRO A 32 -6.24 7.67 8.14
N GLY A 33 -6.94 8.42 7.31
CA GLY A 33 -6.36 9.19 6.21
C GLY A 33 -5.77 10.52 6.70
N PHE A 34 -5.05 11.24 5.82
CA PHE A 34 -4.63 12.62 6.09
C PHE A 34 -5.81 13.60 6.23
N ARG A 35 -6.94 13.26 5.62
CA ARG A 35 -8.25 13.89 5.85
C ARG A 35 -9.27 12.79 6.11
N MET A 36 -10.32 13.14 6.84
CA MET A 36 -11.34 12.18 7.27
C MET A 36 -12.03 11.47 6.09
N GLU A 37 -12.24 12.18 4.99
CA GLU A 37 -12.90 11.66 3.78
C GLU A 37 -12.00 10.78 2.90
N PHE A 38 -10.67 10.88 3.01
CA PHE A 38 -9.74 10.23 2.08
C PHE A 38 -9.85 8.70 2.02
N PRO A 39 -10.08 7.98 3.13
CA PRO A 39 -10.27 6.54 3.06
C PRO A 39 -11.48 6.15 2.20
N ALA A 40 -12.60 6.84 2.36
CA ALA A 40 -13.82 6.61 1.56
C ALA A 40 -13.58 6.94 0.07
N VAL A 41 -12.87 8.03 -0.22
CA VAL A 41 -12.49 8.41 -1.59
C VAL A 41 -11.59 7.34 -2.21
N ALA A 42 -10.60 6.83 -1.47
CA ALA A 42 -9.71 5.78 -1.98
C ALA A 42 -10.50 4.51 -2.32
N VAL A 43 -11.41 4.07 -1.45
CA VAL A 43 -12.28 2.91 -1.74
C VAL A 43 -13.16 3.17 -2.95
N ALA A 44 -13.83 4.33 -3.03
CA ALA A 44 -14.71 4.68 -4.16
C ALA A 44 -13.95 4.73 -5.49
N CYS A 45 -12.75 5.32 -5.53
CA CYS A 45 -11.92 5.36 -6.74
C CYS A 45 -11.48 3.97 -7.21
N ASN A 46 -11.36 3.01 -6.30
CA ASN A 46 -10.92 1.64 -6.61
C ASN A 46 -12.09 0.63 -6.64
N GLN A 47 -13.34 1.07 -6.49
CA GLN A 47 -14.50 0.18 -6.38
C GLN A 47 -14.56 -0.86 -7.50
N SER A 48 -14.47 -0.44 -8.75
CA SER A 48 -14.54 -1.35 -9.90
C SER A 48 -13.45 -2.44 -9.86
N TYR A 49 -12.25 -2.10 -9.42
CA TYR A 49 -11.17 -3.07 -9.26
C TYR A 49 -11.41 -4.00 -8.07
N LEU A 50 -11.87 -3.47 -6.94
CA LEU A 50 -12.19 -4.26 -5.74
C LEU A 50 -13.30 -5.27 -5.99
N ASP A 51 -14.33 -4.88 -6.76
CA ASP A 51 -15.41 -5.78 -7.19
C ASP A 51 -14.87 -6.90 -8.09
N GLU A 52 -14.02 -6.56 -9.06
CA GLU A 52 -13.44 -7.50 -10.02
C GLU A 52 -12.60 -8.59 -9.35
N VAL A 53 -11.77 -8.21 -8.36
CA VAL A 53 -10.86 -9.15 -7.68
C VAL A 53 -11.44 -9.71 -6.37
N ASN A 54 -12.70 -9.42 -6.06
CA ASN A 54 -13.33 -9.75 -4.77
C ASN A 54 -12.50 -9.24 -3.56
N GLY A 55 -11.91 -8.06 -3.71
CA GLY A 55 -10.90 -7.52 -2.80
C GLY A 55 -11.43 -7.07 -1.44
N TYR A 56 -12.74 -6.84 -1.30
CA TYR A 56 -13.33 -6.39 -0.02
C TYR A 56 -13.16 -7.41 1.10
N GLY A 57 -13.19 -8.70 0.78
CA GLY A 57 -13.03 -9.77 1.78
C GLY A 57 -11.65 -9.81 2.43
N GLN A 58 -10.64 -9.26 1.74
CA GLN A 58 -9.24 -9.20 2.19
C GLN A 58 -8.75 -7.77 2.44
N LEU A 59 -9.65 -6.78 2.47
CA LEU A 59 -9.30 -5.39 2.69
C LEU A 59 -8.66 -5.21 4.08
N ARG A 60 -7.51 -4.56 4.12
CA ARG A 60 -6.77 -4.22 5.34
C ARG A 60 -6.62 -2.71 5.48
N TYR A 61 -6.29 -2.26 6.68
CA TYR A 61 -6.16 -0.85 6.99
C TYR A 61 -4.80 -0.58 7.64
N ALA A 62 -4.17 0.52 7.21
CA ALA A 62 -2.97 1.04 7.84
C ALA A 62 -3.02 2.56 7.78
N ARG A 63 -2.53 3.28 8.80
CA ARG A 63 -2.54 4.73 8.81
C ARG A 63 -1.82 5.30 7.58
N SER A 64 -2.45 6.29 6.92
CA SER A 64 -1.85 6.97 5.76
C SER A 64 -0.52 7.68 6.08
N SER A 65 -0.35 8.07 7.35
CA SER A 65 0.80 8.85 7.84
C SER A 65 1.84 8.02 8.60
N CYS A 66 1.69 6.70 8.69
CA CYS A 66 2.60 5.87 9.49
C CYS A 66 3.19 4.72 8.67
N PRO A 67 4.50 4.74 8.36
CA PRO A 67 5.15 3.64 7.65
C PRO A 67 5.15 2.34 8.44
N PHE A 68 5.26 2.41 9.76
CA PHE A 68 5.35 1.23 10.62
C PHE A 68 4.04 0.45 10.71
N ASP A 69 2.90 1.12 10.52
CA ASP A 69 1.60 0.45 10.41
C ASP A 69 1.53 -0.43 9.16
N VAL A 70 1.99 0.08 8.02
CA VAL A 70 2.04 -0.72 6.78
C VAL A 70 2.96 -1.92 6.94
N TYR A 71 4.15 -1.70 7.52
CA TYR A 71 5.07 -2.80 7.83
C TYR A 71 4.38 -3.90 8.65
N SER A 72 3.71 -3.50 9.75
CA SER A 72 2.99 -4.44 10.62
C SER A 72 1.82 -5.12 9.92
N THR A 73 1.08 -4.38 9.09
CA THR A 73 -0.05 -4.91 8.32
C THR A 73 0.42 -5.94 7.28
N LEU A 74 1.53 -5.70 6.59
CA LEU A 74 2.13 -6.68 5.67
C LEU A 74 2.58 -7.94 6.41
N ALA A 75 3.19 -7.80 7.59
CA ALA A 75 3.55 -8.93 8.42
C ALA A 75 2.32 -9.72 8.92
N GLN A 76 1.19 -9.06 9.18
CA GLN A 76 -0.08 -9.72 9.51
C GLN A 76 -0.65 -10.46 8.29
N ILE A 77 -0.70 -9.83 7.12
CA ILE A 77 -1.16 -10.47 5.87
C ILE A 77 -0.40 -11.75 5.61
N THR A 78 0.94 -11.72 5.73
CA THR A 78 1.79 -12.91 5.55
C THR A 78 1.37 -14.05 6.47
N ARG A 79 1.11 -13.75 7.75
CA ARG A 79 0.72 -14.78 8.73
C ARG A 79 -0.72 -15.27 8.55
N ASP A 80 -1.67 -14.33 8.37
CA ASP A 80 -3.10 -14.64 8.34
C ASP A 80 -3.50 -15.42 7.09
N LEU A 81 -2.81 -15.18 5.98
CA LEU A 81 -3.12 -15.77 4.67
C LEU A 81 -2.09 -16.81 4.22
N ASP A 82 -1.15 -17.18 5.10
CA ASP A 82 -0.07 -18.14 4.83
C ASP A 82 0.61 -17.88 3.47
N ALA A 83 1.00 -16.62 3.26
CA ALA A 83 1.50 -16.17 1.98
C ALA A 83 3.00 -16.42 1.84
N ASP A 84 3.36 -17.26 0.88
CA ASP A 84 4.77 -17.57 0.57
C ASP A 84 5.49 -16.39 -0.12
N HIS A 85 4.76 -15.56 -0.87
CA HIS A 85 5.33 -14.43 -1.60
C HIS A 85 4.34 -13.28 -1.76
N LEU A 86 4.78 -12.05 -1.43
CA LEU A 86 4.02 -10.82 -1.56
C LEU A 86 4.59 -9.92 -2.67
N GLN A 87 3.74 -9.50 -3.58
CA GLN A 87 4.00 -8.48 -4.59
C GLN A 87 3.32 -7.19 -4.14
N VAL A 88 4.08 -6.28 -3.55
CA VAL A 88 3.54 -5.07 -2.92
C VAL A 88 3.64 -3.88 -3.86
N ALA A 89 2.49 -3.27 -4.22
CA ALA A 89 2.43 -2.08 -5.07
C ALA A 89 2.20 -0.81 -4.23
N PRO A 90 3.18 0.09 -4.09
CA PRO A 90 3.08 1.29 -3.25
C PRO A 90 2.33 2.43 -3.96
N LEU A 91 1.05 2.25 -4.27
CA LEU A 91 0.21 3.20 -5.01
C LEU A 91 -0.50 4.23 -4.09
N GLY A 92 -0.37 4.08 -2.78
CA GLY A 92 -0.97 4.95 -1.77
C GLY A 92 -0.11 6.18 -1.42
N THR A 93 0.01 6.47 -0.13
CA THR A 93 0.77 7.64 0.36
C THR A 93 2.27 7.35 0.45
N LYS A 94 3.10 8.40 0.48
CA LYS A 94 4.56 8.27 0.63
C LYS A 94 4.97 7.55 1.94
N PRO A 95 4.37 7.84 3.11
CA PRO A 95 4.67 7.07 4.32
C PRO A 95 4.31 5.58 4.18
N GLN A 96 3.20 5.27 3.52
CA GLN A 96 2.84 3.87 3.25
C GLN A 96 3.86 3.20 2.33
N ALA A 97 4.31 3.89 1.29
CA ALA A 97 5.38 3.38 0.41
C ALA A 97 6.67 3.10 1.19
N LEU A 98 7.07 4.00 2.10
CA LEU A 98 8.23 3.77 2.98
C LEU A 98 8.07 2.49 3.81
N GLY A 99 6.90 2.26 4.40
CA GLY A 99 6.61 1.04 5.16
C GLY A 99 6.70 -0.23 4.32
N ALA A 100 6.20 -0.20 3.09
CA ALA A 100 6.32 -1.29 2.14
C ALA A 100 7.77 -1.61 1.78
N PHE A 101 8.58 -0.58 1.51
CA PHE A 101 10.01 -0.74 1.25
C PHE A 101 10.77 -1.32 2.45
N LEU A 102 10.49 -0.83 3.66
CA LEU A 102 11.11 -1.38 4.88
C LEU A 102 10.76 -2.86 5.07
N PHE A 103 9.51 -3.24 4.81
CA PHE A 103 9.09 -4.63 4.89
C PHE A 103 9.79 -5.50 3.85
N ALA A 104 9.81 -5.09 2.58
CA ALA A 104 10.47 -5.83 1.52
C ALA A 104 11.98 -5.95 1.75
N LEU A 105 12.63 -4.89 2.26
CA LEU A 105 14.06 -4.93 2.61
C LEU A 105 14.36 -5.94 3.72
N ARG A 106 13.47 -6.06 4.71
CA ARG A 106 13.63 -7.02 5.82
C ARG A 106 13.28 -8.44 5.42
N ARG A 107 12.33 -8.57 4.51
CA ARG A 107 11.75 -9.85 4.09
C ARG A 107 11.90 -10.05 2.57
N GLU A 108 13.12 -9.81 2.07
CA GLU A 108 13.47 -10.03 0.65
C GLU A 108 13.27 -11.48 0.20
N ASP A 109 13.20 -12.42 1.16
CA ASP A 109 12.88 -13.82 0.95
C ASP A 109 11.42 -14.05 0.50
N ILE A 110 10.48 -13.17 0.91
CA ILE A 110 9.04 -13.35 0.67
C ILE A 110 8.34 -12.12 0.10
N ALA A 111 8.99 -10.97 -0.04
CA ALA A 111 8.34 -9.75 -0.49
C ALA A 111 9.15 -8.99 -1.55
N GLU A 112 8.48 -8.55 -2.58
CA GLU A 112 9.03 -7.67 -3.60
C GLU A 112 8.15 -6.43 -3.81
N ILE A 113 8.77 -5.34 -4.26
CA ILE A 113 8.06 -4.12 -4.63
C ILE A 113 7.83 -4.12 -6.14
N VAL A 114 6.58 -3.97 -6.54
CA VAL A 114 6.17 -3.79 -7.94
C VAL A 114 5.73 -2.36 -8.17
N TYR A 115 6.27 -1.72 -9.23
CA TYR A 115 6.06 -0.29 -9.46
C TYR A 115 5.88 0.03 -10.95
N ASP A 116 4.83 0.81 -11.25
CA ASP A 116 4.37 1.10 -12.61
C ASP A 116 4.97 2.36 -13.26
N HIS A 117 5.92 3.05 -12.64
CA HIS A 117 6.57 4.26 -13.16
C HIS A 117 5.60 5.29 -13.77
N PRO A 118 4.66 5.85 -13.02
CA PRO A 118 3.63 6.74 -13.57
C PRO A 118 4.22 8.03 -14.13
N ILE A 119 3.63 8.52 -15.23
CA ILE A 119 3.95 9.83 -15.78
C ILE A 119 3.40 10.91 -14.84
N ARG A 120 4.28 11.75 -14.31
CA ARG A 120 3.90 12.83 -13.39
C ARG A 120 3.16 13.93 -14.14
N ARG A 121 2.01 14.35 -13.62
CA ARG A 121 1.34 15.59 -14.03
C ARG A 121 1.88 16.75 -13.20
N ALA A 122 2.10 17.89 -13.84
CA ALA A 122 2.46 19.13 -13.15
C ALA A 122 1.29 19.62 -12.25
N ASN A 123 1.62 20.39 -11.20
CA ASN A 123 0.65 21.08 -10.33
C ASN A 123 -0.33 20.15 -9.57
N ARG A 124 0.10 18.95 -9.16
CA ARG A 124 -0.74 18.03 -8.38
C ARG A 124 -0.84 18.37 -6.88
N THR A 125 0.09 19.16 -6.39
CA THR A 125 0.15 19.56 -4.97
C THR A 125 0.37 21.05 -4.85
N GLU A 126 -0.33 21.68 -3.91
CA GLU A 126 -0.22 23.09 -3.59
C GLU A 126 -0.08 23.27 -2.08
N GLY A 127 0.82 24.18 -1.68
CA GLY A 127 1.06 24.50 -0.28
C GLY A 127 1.87 23.46 0.49
N ILE A 128 2.01 23.71 1.79
CA ILE A 128 2.70 22.85 2.77
C ILE A 128 1.75 22.52 3.90
N GLY A 129 1.60 21.24 4.21
CA GLY A 129 0.80 20.76 5.34
C GLY A 129 1.69 20.36 6.52
N THR A 130 1.20 19.44 7.33
CA THR A 130 1.95 18.88 8.46
C THR A 130 3.18 18.12 7.97
N THR A 131 4.33 18.41 8.58
CA THR A 131 5.57 17.66 8.35
C THR A 131 5.62 16.45 9.29
N HIS A 132 5.88 15.27 8.73
CA HIS A 132 6.07 14.04 9.50
C HIS A 132 7.55 13.66 9.49
N LEU A 133 8.08 13.36 10.66
CA LEU A 133 9.45 12.86 10.84
C LEU A 133 9.38 11.41 11.35
N TYR A 134 10.14 10.52 10.73
CA TYR A 134 10.22 9.11 11.13
C TYR A 134 11.65 8.75 11.48
N ASN A 135 11.85 8.16 12.66
CA ASN A 135 13.13 7.57 13.03
C ASN A 135 13.19 6.14 12.49
N VAL A 136 13.68 6.02 11.26
CA VAL A 136 13.78 4.71 10.57
C VAL A 136 14.95 3.89 11.11
N SER A 137 16.05 4.54 11.52
CA SER A 137 17.24 3.85 12.02
C SER A 137 16.92 3.01 13.26
N ASP A 138 16.27 3.61 14.26
CA ASP A 138 15.89 2.89 15.48
C ASP A 138 14.93 1.74 15.20
N PHE A 139 14.06 1.90 14.20
CA PHE A 139 13.16 0.83 13.79
C PHE A 139 13.91 -0.32 13.11
N VAL A 140 14.88 -0.03 12.26
CA VAL A 140 15.71 -1.05 11.59
C VAL A 140 16.64 -1.74 12.59
N ASP A 141 17.23 -1.00 13.52
CA ASP A 141 18.15 -1.54 14.53
C ASP A 141 17.45 -2.46 15.55
N ALA A 142 16.12 -2.35 15.65
CA ALA A 142 15.30 -3.22 16.51
C ALA A 142 14.91 -4.58 15.87
N TRP A 143 15.40 -4.86 14.67
CA TRP A 143 15.06 -6.10 13.92
C TRP A 143 15.82 -7.35 14.40
#